data_97c46b71aed8948d9ff78f30b5ce835e
#
_entry.id   97c46b71aed8948d9ff78f30b5ce835e
#
_cell.length_a   1.000
_cell.length_b   1.000
_cell.length_c   1.000
_cell.angle_alpha   90.00
_cell.angle_beta   90.00
_cell.angle_gamma   90.00
#
_symmetry.space_group_name_H-M   'P 1'
#
loop_
_entity.id
_entity.type
_entity.pdbx_description
1 polymer ?
#
loop_
_entity_poly.entity_id
_entity_poly.type
_entity_poly.pdbx_seq_one_letter_code
_entity_poly.pdbx_strand_id
1 'polypeptide(L)'
;MKLSLLNLEGGKSGTIEVSDKIMNLKFNHKLVKYVIDWQLNHQKPRTAKTKQRNEIRGSTKKIYAQKGTGQARHASKKAPLFIGGGQAHGPKGAVYKIKKINKKVRKLALAQTLAKKNVDKQLHILSDVTKEVKKTKDFNKFLNNNNLLNVLI
;
A
#
# COMPACT_ATOMS: atom_id res chain seq x y z
N MET A 1 5.34 17.28 -25.27
CA MET A 1 6.11 18.18 -24.39
C MET A 1 7.55 17.73 -24.36
N LYS A 2 8.53 18.67 -24.46
CA LYS A 2 9.97 18.33 -24.41
C LYS A 2 10.50 18.59 -23.00
N LEU A 3 11.17 17.59 -22.41
CA LEU A 3 11.80 17.68 -21.10
C LEU A 3 13.32 17.54 -21.25
N SER A 4 14.09 18.30 -20.49
CA SER A 4 15.54 18.24 -20.52
C SER A 4 16.09 17.02 -19.78
N LEU A 5 17.08 16.38 -20.37
CA LEU A 5 17.87 15.30 -19.75
C LEU A 5 19.06 15.91 -19.02
N LEU A 6 19.35 15.44 -17.82
CA LEU A 6 20.52 15.78 -17.02
C LEU A 6 21.56 14.66 -17.11
N ASN A 7 22.83 15.02 -17.21
CA ASN A 7 23.96 14.10 -17.03
C ASN A 7 24.35 14.06 -15.55
N LEU A 8 25.13 13.05 -15.16
CA LEU A 8 25.69 12.93 -13.80
C LEU A 8 26.63 14.09 -13.43
N GLU A 9 27.16 14.80 -14.40
CA GLU A 9 27.96 16.02 -14.18
C GLU A 9 27.12 17.27 -13.94
N GLY A 10 25.77 17.16 -14.01
CA GLY A 10 24.83 18.28 -13.85
C GLY A 10 24.57 19.10 -15.11
N GLY A 11 25.19 18.72 -16.22
CA GLY A 11 24.97 19.36 -17.54
C GLY A 11 23.70 18.84 -18.22
N LYS A 12 23.12 19.65 -19.15
CA LYS A 12 22.03 19.21 -20.03
C LYS A 12 22.60 18.33 -21.14
N SER A 13 22.15 17.08 -21.20
CA SER A 13 22.63 16.08 -22.18
C SER A 13 21.77 15.98 -23.43
N GLY A 14 20.52 16.45 -23.35
CA GLY A 14 19.55 16.34 -24.46
C GLY A 14 18.14 16.64 -24.06
N THR A 15 17.18 16.27 -24.90
CA THR A 15 15.75 16.42 -24.62
C THR A 15 15.03 15.12 -24.96
N ILE A 16 14.04 14.76 -24.13
CA ILE A 16 13.14 13.64 -24.39
C ILE A 16 11.73 14.16 -24.68
N GLU A 17 11.04 13.57 -25.64
CA GLU A 17 9.64 13.89 -25.92
C GLU A 17 8.72 13.00 -25.12
N VAL A 18 7.87 13.63 -24.29
CA VAL A 18 6.87 12.94 -23.48
C VAL A 18 5.47 13.32 -23.97
N SER A 19 4.56 12.36 -23.97
CA SER A 19 3.19 12.57 -24.43
C SER A 19 2.47 13.63 -23.59
N ASP A 20 1.92 14.63 -24.25
CA ASP A 20 1.12 15.69 -23.61
C ASP A 20 -0.10 15.16 -22.88
N LYS A 21 -0.64 14.02 -23.33
CA LYS A 21 -1.77 13.33 -22.66
C LYS A 21 -1.46 12.93 -21.22
N ILE A 22 -0.20 12.75 -20.86
CA ILE A 22 0.24 12.39 -19.51
C ILE A 22 0.57 13.64 -18.70
N MET A 23 1.29 14.60 -19.31
CA MET A 23 1.84 15.75 -18.60
C MET A 23 0.83 16.90 -18.39
N ASN A 24 -0.25 16.97 -19.17
CA ASN A 24 -1.28 18.01 -19.05
C ASN A 24 -2.50 17.58 -18.23
N LEU A 25 -2.37 16.52 -17.42
CA LEU A 25 -3.48 16.03 -16.59
C LEU A 25 -3.73 16.96 -15.41
N LYS A 26 -4.99 17.35 -15.23
CA LYS A 26 -5.40 18.11 -14.04
C LYS A 26 -5.28 17.24 -12.79
N PHE A 27 -4.60 17.77 -11.76
CA PHE A 27 -4.40 17.06 -10.51
C PHE A 27 -5.68 16.94 -9.69
N ASN A 28 -6.02 15.75 -9.24
CA ASN A 28 -7.17 15.47 -8.41
C ASN A 28 -6.71 14.87 -7.04
N HIS A 29 -6.75 15.71 -6.01
CA HIS A 29 -6.36 15.32 -4.65
C HIS A 29 -7.13 14.11 -4.11
N LYS A 30 -8.45 14.03 -4.36
CA LYS A 30 -9.29 12.93 -3.86
C LYS A 30 -8.88 11.59 -4.47
N LEU A 31 -8.59 11.57 -5.77
CA LEU A 31 -8.18 10.36 -6.48
C LEU A 31 -6.81 9.89 -6.00
N VAL A 32 -5.83 10.78 -5.89
CA VAL A 32 -4.48 10.45 -5.43
C VAL A 32 -4.52 9.97 -3.98
N LYS A 33 -5.24 10.67 -3.08
CA LYS A 33 -5.43 10.23 -1.69
C LYS A 33 -6.05 8.84 -1.62
N TYR A 34 -7.07 8.56 -2.42
CA TYR A 34 -7.70 7.22 -2.45
C TYR A 34 -6.72 6.10 -2.80
N VAL A 35 -5.80 6.35 -3.75
CA VAL A 35 -4.77 5.38 -4.12
C VAL A 35 -3.71 5.24 -3.04
N ILE A 36 -3.29 6.34 -2.39
CA ILE A 36 -2.35 6.32 -1.26
C ILE A 36 -2.93 5.53 -0.08
N ASP A 37 -4.17 5.81 0.31
CA ASP A 37 -4.86 5.09 1.38
C ASP A 37 -4.96 3.58 1.08
N TRP A 38 -5.18 3.25 -0.19
CA TRP A 38 -5.17 1.85 -0.63
C TRP A 38 -3.78 1.22 -0.49
N GLN A 39 -2.71 1.88 -0.91
CA GLN A 39 -1.34 1.39 -0.79
C GLN A 39 -0.94 1.18 0.66
N LEU A 40 -1.20 2.16 1.53
CA LEU A 40 -0.91 2.08 2.96
C LEU A 40 -1.67 0.93 3.63
N ASN A 41 -2.95 0.75 3.29
CA ASN A 41 -3.74 -0.37 3.79
C ASN A 41 -3.26 -1.73 3.27
N HIS A 42 -2.65 -1.76 2.08
CA HIS A 42 -2.09 -2.98 1.50
C HIS A 42 -0.77 -3.39 2.17
N GLN A 43 0.02 -2.43 2.59
CA GLN A 43 1.29 -2.65 3.27
C GLN A 43 1.11 -3.05 4.75
N LYS A 44 0.01 -2.67 5.40
CA LYS A 44 -0.24 -3.00 6.81
C LYS A 44 -0.45 -4.51 7.00
N PRO A 45 0.39 -5.18 7.81
CA PRO A 45 0.17 -6.58 8.13
C PRO A 45 -1.10 -6.72 8.98
N ARG A 46 -1.96 -7.66 8.60
CA ARG A 46 -3.19 -7.99 9.33
C ARG A 46 -2.94 -9.24 10.17
N THR A 47 -2.36 -9.07 11.34
CA THR A 47 -1.94 -10.15 12.22
C THR A 47 -2.98 -10.52 13.26
N ALA A 48 -3.89 -9.59 13.60
CA ALA A 48 -4.91 -9.82 14.60
C ALA A 48 -5.82 -10.99 14.20
N LYS A 49 -5.81 -12.07 15.00
CA LYS A 49 -6.63 -13.27 14.80
C LYS A 49 -7.19 -13.74 16.14
N THR A 50 -8.49 -14.01 16.19
CA THR A 50 -9.15 -14.63 17.31
C THR A 50 -9.65 -16.01 16.92
N LYS A 51 -9.67 -16.93 17.88
CA LYS A 51 -10.17 -18.29 17.67
C LYS A 51 -11.70 -18.28 17.63
N GLN A 52 -12.25 -18.86 16.58
CA GLN A 52 -13.67 -19.13 16.47
C GLN A 52 -14.04 -20.40 17.27
N ARG A 53 -15.32 -20.63 17.48
CA ARG A 53 -15.82 -21.77 18.26
C ARG A 53 -15.34 -23.14 17.74
N ASN A 54 -15.12 -23.29 16.43
CA ASN A 54 -14.59 -24.49 15.79
C ASN A 54 -13.05 -24.62 15.94
N GLU A 55 -12.34 -23.52 16.18
CA GLU A 55 -10.88 -23.50 16.32
C GLU A 55 -10.42 -23.72 17.78
N ILE A 56 -11.36 -23.66 18.75
CA ILE A 56 -11.05 -23.91 20.16
C ILE A 56 -10.93 -25.41 20.40
N ARG A 57 -9.83 -25.79 21.03
CA ARG A 57 -9.63 -27.17 21.51
C ARG A 57 -10.49 -27.44 22.74
N GLY A 58 -11.27 -28.52 22.74
CA GLY A 58 -12.11 -28.92 23.86
C GLY A 58 -13.26 -29.81 23.40
N SER A 59 -14.00 -30.39 24.37
CA SER A 59 -15.13 -31.29 24.13
C SER A 59 -16.25 -30.60 23.33
N THR A 60 -16.84 -31.32 22.38
CA THR A 60 -18.04 -30.92 21.66
C THR A 60 -19.30 -31.51 22.28
N LYS A 61 -19.14 -32.33 23.37
CA LYS A 61 -20.26 -32.95 24.08
C LYS A 61 -21.26 -31.90 24.58
N LYS A 62 -22.52 -32.20 24.51
CA LYS A 62 -23.60 -31.41 25.10
C LYS A 62 -23.39 -31.30 26.61
N ILE A 63 -23.53 -30.08 27.17
CA ILE A 63 -23.19 -29.82 28.59
C ILE A 63 -24.10 -30.59 29.52
N TYR A 64 -25.40 -30.63 29.22
CA TYR A 64 -26.45 -31.33 29.98
C TYR A 64 -27.64 -31.67 29.08
N ALA A 65 -28.60 -32.42 29.62
CA ALA A 65 -29.78 -32.89 28.91
C ALA A 65 -30.63 -31.70 28.38
N GLN A 66 -31.36 -31.91 27.28
CA GLN A 66 -32.16 -30.88 26.62
C GLN A 66 -33.32 -30.36 27.48
N LYS A 67 -33.85 -31.21 28.37
CA LYS A 67 -34.98 -30.93 29.26
C LYS A 67 -34.71 -31.47 30.66
N GLY A 68 -35.46 -31.02 31.66
CA GLY A 68 -35.37 -31.56 33.04
C GLY A 68 -34.28 -30.93 33.92
N THR A 69 -33.50 -29.96 33.45
CA THR A 69 -32.41 -29.33 34.19
C THR A 69 -32.75 -27.94 34.78
N GLY A 70 -33.89 -27.37 34.41
CA GLY A 70 -34.27 -25.99 34.78
C GLY A 70 -33.34 -24.89 34.24
N GLN A 71 -32.32 -25.23 33.51
CA GLN A 71 -31.31 -24.31 32.97
C GLN A 71 -31.53 -24.02 31.47
N ALA A 72 -30.92 -22.92 30.98
CA ALA A 72 -30.97 -22.56 29.55
C ALA A 72 -30.37 -23.66 28.70
N ARG A 73 -30.92 -23.88 27.51
CA ARG A 73 -30.49 -24.94 26.59
C ARG A 73 -29.14 -24.58 25.94
N HIS A 74 -28.12 -25.39 26.17
CA HIS A 74 -26.79 -25.20 25.58
C HIS A 74 -26.27 -26.47 24.92
N ALA A 75 -25.45 -26.32 23.85
CA ALA A 75 -24.81 -27.45 23.20
C ALA A 75 -23.44 -27.72 23.86
N SER A 76 -22.39 -27.00 23.54
CA SER A 76 -21.05 -27.18 24.09
C SER A 76 -20.49 -25.92 24.72
N LYS A 77 -19.52 -26.08 25.63
CA LYS A 77 -18.81 -24.97 26.27
C LYS A 77 -17.96 -24.10 25.33
N LYS A 78 -17.80 -24.51 24.06
CA LYS A 78 -17.08 -23.73 23.04
C LYS A 78 -17.87 -22.52 22.51
N ALA A 79 -19.16 -22.38 22.86
CA ALA A 79 -19.99 -21.30 22.40
C ALA A 79 -19.48 -19.93 22.93
N PRO A 80 -19.65 -18.84 22.17
CA PRO A 80 -19.12 -17.51 22.53
C PRO A 80 -19.62 -16.93 23.85
N LEU A 81 -20.76 -17.41 24.33
CA LEU A 81 -21.34 -16.93 25.59
C LEU A 81 -20.61 -17.46 26.84
N PHE A 82 -19.80 -18.52 26.71
CA PHE A 82 -19.07 -19.07 27.84
C PHE A 82 -17.65 -18.48 27.93
N ILE A 83 -17.16 -18.32 29.14
CA ILE A 83 -15.75 -17.97 29.40
C ILE A 83 -14.86 -19.07 28.81
N GLY A 84 -13.88 -18.68 28.00
CA GLY A 84 -13.03 -19.60 27.23
C GLY A 84 -13.67 -20.14 25.96
N GLY A 85 -14.88 -19.71 25.59
CA GLY A 85 -15.51 -20.00 24.32
C GLY A 85 -14.89 -19.21 23.15
N GLY A 86 -15.32 -19.52 21.92
CA GLY A 86 -14.84 -18.84 20.71
C GLY A 86 -15.37 -17.43 20.58
N GLN A 87 -14.60 -16.57 19.91
CA GLN A 87 -15.02 -15.21 19.60
C GLN A 87 -15.92 -15.20 18.37
N ALA A 88 -17.13 -14.60 18.49
CA ALA A 88 -17.99 -14.34 17.35
C ALA A 88 -17.55 -13.08 16.61
N HIS A 89 -17.53 -13.12 15.28
CA HIS A 89 -17.17 -11.98 14.42
C HIS A 89 -15.80 -11.31 14.72
N GLY A 90 -14.91 -12.03 15.38
CA GLY A 90 -13.57 -11.51 15.68
C GLY A 90 -12.66 -11.40 14.45
N PRO A 91 -11.52 -10.73 14.58
CA PRO A 91 -10.56 -10.57 13.50
C PRO A 91 -10.01 -11.92 13.04
N LYS A 92 -9.83 -12.08 11.72
CA LYS A 92 -9.40 -13.33 11.07
C LYS A 92 -7.98 -13.27 10.50
N GLY A 93 -7.21 -12.23 10.82
CA GLY A 93 -5.84 -12.08 10.33
C GLY A 93 -5.77 -11.87 8.83
N ALA A 94 -4.84 -12.56 8.18
CA ALA A 94 -4.55 -12.44 6.74
C ALA A 94 -5.71 -12.89 5.80
N VAL A 95 -6.75 -13.53 6.33
CA VAL A 95 -7.92 -13.97 5.53
C VAL A 95 -8.76 -12.79 5.02
N TYR A 96 -8.68 -11.62 5.66
CA TYR A 96 -9.40 -10.45 5.19
C TYR A 96 -8.89 -9.97 3.84
N LYS A 97 -9.79 -9.97 2.85
CA LYS A 97 -9.47 -9.44 1.52
C LYS A 97 -9.30 -7.92 1.60
N ILE A 98 -8.19 -7.43 1.06
CA ILE A 98 -7.96 -6.00 0.89
C ILE A 98 -8.83 -5.50 -0.27
N LYS A 99 -9.44 -4.32 -0.12
CA LYS A 99 -10.21 -3.70 -1.20
C LYS A 99 -9.34 -3.55 -2.44
N LYS A 100 -9.85 -3.99 -3.59
CA LYS A 100 -9.15 -3.86 -4.87
C LYS A 100 -9.48 -2.49 -5.47
N ILE A 101 -8.50 -1.89 -6.13
CA ILE A 101 -8.69 -0.69 -6.95
C ILE A 101 -8.47 -1.05 -8.42
N ASN A 102 -9.24 -0.44 -9.30
CA ASN A 102 -9.11 -0.61 -10.74
C ASN A 102 -7.71 -0.20 -11.22
N LYS A 103 -7.11 -1.00 -12.11
CA LYS A 103 -5.80 -0.72 -12.70
C LYS A 103 -5.76 0.66 -13.38
N LYS A 104 -6.83 1.06 -14.07
CA LYS A 104 -6.95 2.37 -14.73
C LYS A 104 -6.86 3.53 -13.72
N VAL A 105 -7.51 3.41 -12.56
CA VAL A 105 -7.47 4.42 -11.48
C VAL A 105 -6.05 4.61 -10.95
N ARG A 106 -5.31 3.51 -10.71
CA ARG A 106 -3.91 3.57 -10.26
C ARG A 106 -3.01 4.24 -11.29
N LYS A 107 -3.15 3.87 -12.58
CA LYS A 107 -2.38 4.48 -13.66
C LYS A 107 -2.68 5.97 -13.79
N LEU A 108 -3.96 6.35 -13.68
CA LEU A 108 -4.37 7.76 -13.74
C LEU A 108 -3.80 8.57 -12.57
N ALA A 109 -3.85 8.04 -11.34
CA ALA A 109 -3.26 8.70 -10.18
C ALA A 109 -1.75 8.91 -10.34
N LEU A 110 -1.02 7.90 -10.83
CA LEU A 110 0.42 8.01 -11.11
C LEU A 110 0.70 9.09 -12.17
N ALA A 111 -0.04 9.09 -13.27
CA ALA A 111 0.12 10.09 -14.33
C ALA A 111 -0.17 11.52 -13.82
N GLN A 112 -1.20 11.70 -12.99
CA GLN A 112 -1.50 12.99 -12.37
C GLN A 112 -0.43 13.46 -11.38
N THR A 113 0.18 12.55 -10.61
CA THR A 113 1.28 12.93 -9.71
C THR A 113 2.54 13.33 -10.48
N LEU A 114 2.87 12.64 -11.57
CA LEU A 114 3.98 13.02 -12.44
C LEU A 114 3.74 14.38 -13.11
N ALA A 115 2.53 14.60 -13.64
CA ALA A 115 2.14 15.89 -14.21
C ALA A 115 2.28 17.04 -13.19
N LYS A 116 1.81 16.82 -11.95
CA LYS A 116 1.93 17.81 -10.87
C LYS A 116 3.39 18.09 -10.52
N LYS A 117 4.24 17.06 -10.38
CA LYS A 117 5.67 17.20 -10.13
C LYS A 117 6.39 17.96 -11.24
N ASN A 118 5.98 17.76 -12.49
CA ASN A 118 6.52 18.52 -13.62
C ASN A 118 6.13 20.01 -13.57
N VAL A 119 4.87 20.32 -13.26
CA VAL A 119 4.40 21.72 -13.07
C VAL A 119 5.18 22.42 -11.95
N ASP A 120 5.42 21.71 -10.84
CA ASP A 120 6.16 22.22 -9.68
C ASP A 120 7.70 22.23 -9.91
N LYS A 121 8.17 21.87 -11.11
CA LYS A 121 9.62 21.79 -11.48
C LYS A 121 10.43 20.84 -10.57
N GLN A 122 9.78 19.81 -10.05
CA GLN A 122 10.36 18.81 -9.15
C GLN A 122 10.62 17.46 -9.86
N LEU A 123 10.45 17.41 -11.18
CA LEU A 123 10.72 16.22 -11.99
C LEU A 123 12.03 16.42 -12.75
N HIS A 124 13.02 15.61 -12.41
CA HIS A 124 14.32 15.58 -13.06
C HIS A 124 14.49 14.27 -13.81
N ILE A 125 14.95 14.32 -15.04
CA ILE A 125 15.15 13.13 -15.88
C ILE A 125 16.65 13.01 -16.12
N LEU A 126 17.20 11.86 -15.73
CA LEU A 126 18.61 11.54 -15.91
C LEU A 126 18.80 10.73 -17.20
N SER A 127 19.91 10.98 -17.87
CA SER A 127 20.41 10.09 -18.91
C SER A 127 20.88 8.75 -18.28
N ASP A 128 21.35 7.82 -19.06
CA ASP A 128 21.67 6.44 -18.66
C ASP A 128 22.67 6.39 -17.49
N VAL A 129 22.14 6.20 -16.27
CA VAL A 129 22.91 6.19 -15.01
C VAL A 129 23.71 4.89 -14.86
N THR A 130 23.28 3.79 -15.48
CA THR A 130 23.84 2.45 -15.26
C THR A 130 25.27 2.30 -15.79
N LYS A 131 25.66 3.08 -16.77
CA LYS A 131 26.99 3.02 -17.40
C LYS A 131 28.04 3.88 -16.71
N GLU A 132 27.62 4.93 -16.01
CA GLU A 132 28.51 5.99 -15.52
C GLU A 132 28.79 5.92 -14.00
N VAL A 133 27.88 5.34 -13.20
CA VAL A 133 28.04 5.29 -11.75
C VAL A 133 28.78 4.03 -11.31
N LYS A 134 30.06 4.16 -11.04
CA LYS A 134 30.89 3.08 -10.44
C LYS A 134 30.98 3.18 -8.92
N LYS A 135 30.82 4.36 -8.34
CA LYS A 135 30.97 4.62 -6.90
C LYS A 135 29.83 5.49 -6.36
N THR A 136 29.32 5.17 -5.17
CA THR A 136 28.31 5.96 -4.46
C THR A 136 28.74 7.41 -4.20
N LYS A 137 30.06 7.66 -4.05
CA LYS A 137 30.65 8.98 -3.85
C LYS A 137 30.38 9.92 -5.03
N ASP A 138 30.43 9.43 -6.26
CA ASP A 138 30.22 10.23 -7.47
C ASP A 138 28.74 10.63 -7.62
N PHE A 139 27.84 9.69 -7.28
CA PHE A 139 26.41 9.97 -7.26
C PHE A 139 26.04 10.99 -6.15
N ASN A 140 26.67 10.89 -5.00
CA ASN A 140 26.44 11.84 -3.89
C ASN A 140 26.91 13.26 -4.25
N LYS A 141 28.04 13.40 -4.98
CA LYS A 141 28.48 14.68 -5.53
C LYS A 141 27.46 15.26 -6.50
N PHE A 142 26.91 14.46 -7.39
CA PHE A 142 25.85 14.88 -8.31
C PHE A 142 24.62 15.43 -7.57
N LEU A 143 24.14 14.71 -6.55
CA LEU A 143 22.98 15.16 -5.74
C LEU A 143 23.26 16.51 -5.05
N ASN A 144 24.43 16.66 -4.46
CA ASN A 144 24.83 17.89 -3.78
C ASN A 144 24.97 19.06 -4.77
N ASN A 145 25.59 18.86 -5.92
CA ASN A 145 25.78 19.90 -6.93
C ASN A 145 24.46 20.43 -7.51
N ASN A 146 23.45 19.56 -7.59
CA ASN A 146 22.13 19.94 -8.09
C ASN A 146 21.11 20.30 -6.97
N ASN A 147 21.55 20.38 -5.71
CA ASN A 147 20.72 20.63 -4.52
C ASN A 147 19.54 19.62 -4.38
N LEU A 148 19.77 18.36 -4.78
CA LEU A 148 18.79 17.28 -4.78
C LEU A 148 18.92 16.42 -3.52
N LEU A 149 18.79 17.02 -2.32
CA LEU A 149 19.01 16.32 -1.04
C LEU A 149 17.88 15.35 -0.67
N ASN A 150 16.65 15.64 -1.09
CA ASN A 150 15.46 14.84 -0.76
C ASN A 150 14.75 14.40 -2.05
N VAL A 151 15.30 13.39 -2.72
CA VAL A 151 14.76 12.86 -3.97
C VAL A 151 14.41 11.40 -3.86
N LEU A 152 13.40 11.00 -4.62
CA LEU A 152 13.07 9.60 -4.91
C LEU A 152 13.67 9.25 -6.28
N ILE A 153 14.46 8.20 -6.33
CA ILE A 153 15.15 7.71 -7.54
C ILE A 153 14.44 6.45 -8.04
#